data_ceba8847a7f64963f5bf09712c3c64a1
#
_entry.id   ceba8847a7f64963f5bf09712c3c64a1
#
_cell.length_a   1.000
_cell.length_b   1.000
_cell.length_c   1.000
_cell.angle_alpha   90.00
_cell.angle_beta   90.00
_cell.angle_gamma   90.00
#
_symmetry.space_group_name_H-M   'P 1'
#
loop_
_entity.id
_entity.type
_entity.pdbx_description
1 polymer ?
#
loop_
_entity_poly.entity_id
_entity_poly.type
_entity_poly.pdbx_seq_one_letter_code
_entity_poly.pdbx_strand_id
1 'polypeptide(L)'
;MKTKLTYVAVATLIVMLGASAAWSQATAGKVQGRVTNGGKPMASAEVTLTNTDNGKTYKMKTDKDGQFSAVGIQFGTYEQEVSDVSGEKLFKTKVAITGEGGAVQNLSVEVASGKAGSGPSPEEMEKLKAERQKGLNMNTLINQYNTAQAAKNWQVAADTLKQMITVEPNRWEYQQALGNMQSNLGQYDEAVATYEKVIPLAENATKTDPKADPAKAKAAVAQMLSSEGNAYLKLKQNDKAIEAFNKAATLDPNPGSAYFNICATQYNSGNAQAALPACDKAIAADPNRADAYFIKGSLLMGDSKQGKDGKLEAPAGTAEALNKYLELAPDGPHANDVKQMLAFIGAKVETTYKEKKKK
;
A
#
# COMPACT_ATOMS: atom_id res chain seq x y z
N MET A 1 22.11 -40.76 -63.97
CA MET A 1 21.95 -41.72 -62.87
C MET A 1 21.15 -40.97 -61.79
N LYS A 2 19.92 -41.43 -61.55
CA LYS A 2 18.95 -40.82 -60.63
C LYS A 2 18.98 -41.65 -59.35
N THR A 3 19.38 -41.05 -58.21
CA THR A 3 19.26 -41.68 -56.89
C THR A 3 18.13 -40.99 -56.15
N LYS A 4 17.06 -41.71 -55.90
CA LYS A 4 15.91 -41.30 -55.08
C LYS A 4 16.28 -41.51 -53.64
N LEU A 5 16.19 -40.44 -52.84
CA LEU A 5 16.27 -40.46 -51.35
C LEU A 5 14.87 -40.62 -50.82
N THR A 6 14.60 -41.78 -50.23
CA THR A 6 13.33 -42.09 -49.53
C THR A 6 13.41 -41.58 -48.09
N TYR A 7 12.55 -40.64 -47.73
CA TYR A 7 12.37 -40.20 -46.32
C TYR A 7 11.42 -41.17 -45.61
N VAL A 8 11.95 -41.90 -44.64
CA VAL A 8 11.15 -42.66 -43.67
C VAL A 8 10.78 -41.69 -42.53
N ALA A 9 9.51 -41.33 -42.45
CA ALA A 9 8.96 -40.57 -41.32
C ALA A 9 8.70 -41.54 -40.16
N VAL A 10 9.51 -41.47 -39.12
CA VAL A 10 9.24 -42.13 -37.83
C VAL A 10 8.35 -41.20 -37.03
N ALA A 11 7.07 -41.52 -36.96
CA ALA A 11 6.12 -40.87 -36.08
C ALA A 11 6.33 -41.41 -34.65
N THR A 12 7.05 -40.69 -33.83
CA THR A 12 7.12 -40.95 -32.39
C THR A 12 5.84 -40.41 -31.75
N LEU A 13 4.96 -41.34 -31.41
CA LEU A 13 3.74 -41.07 -30.61
C LEU A 13 4.16 -40.78 -29.14
N ILE A 14 4.29 -39.51 -28.79
CA ILE A 14 4.45 -39.11 -27.38
C ILE A 14 3.06 -39.18 -26.72
N VAL A 15 2.83 -40.28 -26.00
CA VAL A 15 1.71 -40.39 -25.08
C VAL A 15 2.04 -39.45 -23.89
N MET A 16 1.54 -38.20 -23.91
CA MET A 16 1.50 -37.39 -22.75
C MET A 16 0.44 -37.98 -21.80
N LEU A 17 0.90 -38.74 -20.81
CA LEU A 17 0.14 -38.99 -19.59
C LEU A 17 0.01 -37.64 -18.88
N GLY A 18 -1.07 -36.92 -19.20
CA GLY A 18 -1.54 -35.81 -18.40
C GLY A 18 -1.91 -36.32 -17.01
N ALA A 19 -0.98 -36.25 -16.08
CA ALA A 19 -1.33 -36.27 -14.66
C ALA A 19 -2.18 -35.02 -14.40
N SER A 20 -3.50 -35.17 -14.59
CA SER A 20 -4.45 -34.25 -13.96
C SER A 20 -4.21 -34.36 -12.46
N ALA A 21 -3.43 -33.44 -11.90
CA ALA A 21 -3.47 -33.16 -10.49
C ALA A 21 -4.92 -32.72 -10.20
N ALA A 22 -5.76 -33.71 -9.86
CA ALA A 22 -7.02 -33.44 -9.23
C ALA A 22 -6.65 -32.73 -7.93
N TRP A 23 -6.76 -31.42 -7.94
CA TRP A 23 -6.82 -30.65 -6.70
C TRP A 23 -8.09 -31.14 -6.01
N SER A 24 -7.92 -32.07 -5.09
CA SER A 24 -8.96 -32.46 -4.16
C SER A 24 -9.31 -31.18 -3.41
N GLN A 25 -10.38 -30.50 -3.85
CA GLN A 25 -10.99 -29.46 -3.04
C GLN A 25 -11.34 -30.12 -1.73
N ALA A 26 -10.76 -29.64 -0.64
CA ALA A 26 -11.08 -30.15 0.68
C ALA A 26 -12.59 -30.02 0.87
N THR A 27 -13.30 -31.16 0.95
CA THR A 27 -14.75 -31.21 1.12
C THR A 27 -15.14 -31.08 2.58
N ALA A 28 -14.16 -30.91 3.48
CA ALA A 28 -14.33 -30.84 4.91
C ALA A 28 -13.37 -29.84 5.55
N GLY A 29 -13.82 -29.16 6.57
CA GLY A 29 -13.09 -28.13 7.31
C GLY A 29 -12.88 -28.48 8.79
N LYS A 30 -12.24 -27.53 9.47
CA LYS A 30 -12.09 -27.52 10.94
C LYS A 30 -13.01 -26.46 11.52
N VAL A 31 -13.72 -26.81 12.60
CA VAL A 31 -14.49 -25.87 13.39
C VAL A 31 -13.93 -25.81 14.80
N GLN A 32 -14.06 -24.67 15.44
CA GLN A 32 -13.75 -24.46 16.86
C GLN A 32 -14.70 -23.40 17.42
N GLY A 33 -14.79 -23.34 18.73
CA GLY A 33 -15.57 -22.30 19.38
C GLY A 33 -15.48 -22.39 20.89
N ARG A 34 -16.21 -21.52 21.54
CA ARG A 34 -16.38 -21.48 23.00
C ARG A 34 -17.84 -21.34 23.33
N VAL A 35 -18.29 -22.05 24.34
CA VAL A 35 -19.63 -21.89 24.93
C VAL A 35 -19.47 -21.19 26.27
N THR A 36 -20.22 -20.12 26.44
CA THR A 36 -20.26 -19.33 27.68
C THR A 36 -21.72 -19.13 28.11
N ASN A 37 -21.91 -18.90 29.42
CA ASN A 37 -23.20 -18.56 30.01
C ASN A 37 -23.00 -17.39 30.96
N GLY A 38 -23.57 -16.23 30.66
CA GLY A 38 -23.34 -14.99 31.39
C GLY A 38 -21.85 -14.62 31.43
N GLY A 39 -21.12 -14.84 30.33
CA GLY A 39 -19.66 -14.57 30.20
C GLY A 39 -18.77 -15.62 30.86
N LYS A 40 -19.33 -16.65 31.56
CA LYS A 40 -18.56 -17.73 32.21
C LYS A 40 -18.47 -18.96 31.31
N PRO A 41 -17.31 -19.61 31.21
CA PRO A 41 -17.15 -20.85 30.44
C PRO A 41 -18.13 -21.94 30.87
N MET A 42 -18.78 -22.62 29.92
CA MET A 42 -19.58 -23.80 30.17
C MET A 42 -18.79 -25.07 29.89
N ALA A 43 -18.31 -25.71 30.93
CA ALA A 43 -17.62 -26.99 30.81
C ALA A 43 -18.63 -28.15 30.58
N SER A 44 -18.21 -29.15 29.80
CA SER A 44 -18.99 -30.37 29.51
C SER A 44 -20.35 -30.13 28.81
N ALA A 45 -20.56 -28.96 28.23
CA ALA A 45 -21.72 -28.72 27.35
C ALA A 45 -21.56 -29.53 26.05
N GLU A 46 -22.67 -30.11 25.56
CA GLU A 46 -22.68 -30.80 24.25
C GLU A 46 -23.04 -29.81 23.14
N VAL A 47 -22.16 -29.70 22.17
CA VAL A 47 -22.38 -28.93 20.94
C VAL A 47 -22.65 -29.89 19.80
N THR A 48 -23.86 -29.83 19.23
CA THR A 48 -24.28 -30.68 18.13
C THR A 48 -24.43 -29.88 16.85
N LEU A 49 -23.81 -30.34 15.76
CA LEU A 49 -23.99 -29.81 14.41
C LEU A 49 -24.72 -30.81 13.56
N THR A 50 -25.96 -30.50 13.13
CA THR A 50 -26.77 -31.36 12.25
C THR A 50 -26.81 -30.70 10.86
N ASN A 51 -26.29 -31.39 9.83
CA ASN A 51 -26.36 -30.92 8.46
C ASN A 51 -27.84 -30.89 7.99
N THR A 52 -28.28 -29.75 7.47
CA THR A 52 -29.68 -29.53 7.07
C THR A 52 -30.04 -30.26 5.78
N ASP A 53 -29.06 -30.64 4.95
CA ASP A 53 -29.31 -31.24 3.65
C ASP A 53 -29.36 -32.79 3.70
N ASN A 54 -28.52 -33.38 4.59
CA ASN A 54 -28.37 -34.85 4.66
C ASN A 54 -28.55 -35.42 6.05
N GLY A 55 -28.86 -34.62 7.07
CA GLY A 55 -29.11 -35.05 8.44
C GLY A 55 -27.87 -35.54 9.21
N LYS A 56 -26.68 -35.51 8.63
CA LYS A 56 -25.46 -35.97 9.31
C LYS A 56 -25.16 -35.10 10.52
N THR A 57 -24.88 -35.76 11.64
CA THR A 57 -24.69 -35.08 12.93
C THR A 57 -23.26 -35.28 13.42
N TYR A 58 -22.70 -34.19 13.98
CA TYR A 58 -21.41 -34.18 14.68
C TYR A 58 -21.63 -33.66 16.10
N LYS A 59 -21.10 -34.39 17.08
CA LYS A 59 -21.23 -34.06 18.49
C LYS A 59 -19.87 -33.78 19.10
N MET A 60 -19.75 -32.69 19.84
CA MET A 60 -18.55 -32.24 20.53
C MET A 60 -18.90 -31.89 21.97
N LYS A 61 -17.95 -32.08 22.91
CA LYS A 61 -18.08 -31.61 24.28
C LYS A 61 -17.08 -30.47 24.53
N THR A 62 -17.53 -29.49 25.30
CA THR A 62 -16.66 -28.42 25.74
C THR A 62 -15.72 -28.88 26.85
N ASP A 63 -14.50 -28.38 26.87
CA ASP A 63 -13.53 -28.57 27.94
C ASP A 63 -13.83 -27.64 29.15
N LYS A 64 -12.94 -27.65 30.16
CA LYS A 64 -13.07 -26.83 31.38
C LYS A 64 -13.13 -25.31 31.08
N ASP A 65 -12.57 -24.87 29.98
CA ASP A 65 -12.56 -23.48 29.55
C ASP A 65 -13.71 -23.16 28.58
N GLY A 66 -14.66 -24.09 28.44
CA GLY A 66 -15.79 -23.96 27.53
C GLY A 66 -15.45 -24.12 26.05
N GLN A 67 -14.22 -24.55 25.70
CA GLN A 67 -13.79 -24.65 24.31
C GLN A 67 -14.17 -26.00 23.70
N PHE A 68 -14.47 -25.98 22.39
CA PHE A 68 -14.71 -27.20 21.59
C PHE A 68 -14.02 -27.04 20.23
N SER A 69 -13.67 -28.18 19.63
CA SER A 69 -13.20 -28.20 18.25
C SER A 69 -13.48 -29.55 17.59
N ALA A 70 -13.63 -29.52 16.26
CA ALA A 70 -13.72 -30.74 15.44
C ALA A 70 -13.07 -30.52 14.09
N VAL A 71 -12.59 -31.59 13.50
CA VAL A 71 -12.01 -31.63 12.14
C VAL A 71 -12.82 -32.60 11.27
N GLY A 72 -12.79 -32.44 9.96
CA GLY A 72 -13.51 -33.31 9.03
C GLY A 72 -15.00 -33.02 8.93
N ILE A 73 -15.42 -31.83 9.31
CA ILE A 73 -16.79 -31.37 9.14
C ILE A 73 -17.02 -31.04 7.68
N GLN A 74 -17.95 -31.71 7.00
CA GLN A 74 -18.27 -31.44 5.60
C GLN A 74 -18.81 -30.02 5.45
N PHE A 75 -18.53 -29.39 4.31
CA PHE A 75 -19.09 -28.08 4.00
C PHE A 75 -20.61 -28.18 3.79
N GLY A 76 -21.35 -27.17 4.23
CA GLY A 76 -22.81 -27.15 4.13
C GLY A 76 -23.41 -26.25 5.19
N THR A 77 -24.75 -26.26 5.22
CA THR A 77 -25.55 -25.58 6.25
C THR A 77 -25.86 -26.56 7.40
N TYR A 78 -25.64 -26.09 8.61
CA TYR A 78 -25.85 -26.88 9.82
C TYR A 78 -26.78 -26.19 10.79
N GLU A 79 -27.56 -26.97 11.49
CA GLU A 79 -28.23 -26.56 12.71
C GLU A 79 -27.27 -26.84 13.88
N GLN A 80 -26.81 -25.77 14.53
CA GLN A 80 -25.96 -25.82 15.73
C GLN A 80 -26.89 -25.80 16.96
N GLU A 81 -26.76 -26.79 17.80
CA GLU A 81 -27.49 -26.90 19.07
C GLU A 81 -26.50 -27.05 20.22
N VAL A 82 -26.75 -26.37 21.33
CA VAL A 82 -25.95 -26.51 22.56
C VAL A 82 -26.86 -26.98 23.67
N SER A 83 -26.44 -28.04 24.32
CA SER A 83 -27.17 -28.62 25.50
C SER A 83 -26.22 -28.61 26.71
N ASP A 84 -26.78 -28.49 27.89
CA ASP A 84 -26.03 -28.65 29.14
C ASP A 84 -25.73 -30.12 29.47
N VAL A 85 -25.13 -30.39 30.62
CA VAL A 85 -24.77 -31.72 31.10
C VAL A 85 -26.00 -32.58 31.40
N SER A 86 -27.18 -32.00 31.61
CA SER A 86 -28.46 -32.72 31.83
C SER A 86 -29.16 -33.07 30.52
N GLY A 87 -28.68 -32.55 29.38
CA GLY A 87 -29.32 -32.69 28.08
C GLY A 87 -30.36 -31.61 27.79
N GLU A 88 -30.50 -30.60 28.64
CA GLU A 88 -31.36 -29.45 28.37
C GLU A 88 -30.82 -28.62 27.22
N LYS A 89 -31.65 -28.33 26.22
CA LYS A 89 -31.32 -27.53 25.05
C LYS A 89 -31.32 -26.05 25.43
N LEU A 90 -30.14 -25.44 25.39
CA LEU A 90 -29.92 -24.06 25.82
C LEU A 90 -29.83 -23.08 24.67
N PHE A 91 -29.43 -23.56 23.49
CA PHE A 91 -29.21 -22.70 22.33
C PHE A 91 -29.40 -23.48 21.04
N LYS A 92 -29.95 -22.80 20.01
CA LYS A 92 -30.14 -23.38 18.69
C LYS A 92 -30.05 -22.30 17.62
N THR A 93 -29.21 -22.51 16.58
CA THR A 93 -29.06 -21.59 15.44
C THR A 93 -28.68 -22.33 14.17
N LYS A 94 -28.75 -21.65 13.01
CA LYS A 94 -28.24 -22.17 11.75
C LYS A 94 -26.88 -21.53 11.46
N VAL A 95 -25.89 -22.34 11.07
CA VAL A 95 -24.54 -21.91 10.70
C VAL A 95 -24.17 -22.53 9.35
N ALA A 96 -23.45 -21.76 8.52
CA ALA A 96 -22.86 -22.29 7.29
C ALA A 96 -21.39 -22.60 7.54
N ILE A 97 -20.95 -23.82 7.18
CA ILE A 97 -19.56 -24.23 7.21
C ILE A 97 -19.06 -24.24 5.77
N THR A 98 -18.11 -23.35 5.45
CA THR A 98 -17.61 -23.12 4.10
C THR A 98 -16.12 -23.42 4.01
N GLY A 99 -15.64 -23.75 2.80
CA GLY A 99 -14.23 -24.04 2.53
C GLY A 99 -13.39 -22.81 2.16
N GLU A 100 -13.94 -21.62 2.21
CA GLU A 100 -13.21 -20.42 1.83
C GLU A 100 -12.08 -20.12 2.82
N GLY A 101 -10.84 -20.14 2.31
CA GLY A 101 -9.65 -19.66 3.01
C GLY A 101 -8.88 -20.67 3.85
N GLY A 102 -9.22 -21.96 3.86
CA GLY A 102 -8.51 -22.95 4.70
C GLY A 102 -8.56 -22.67 6.21
N ALA A 103 -9.38 -21.72 6.62
CA ALA A 103 -9.47 -21.20 7.98
C ALA A 103 -10.34 -22.09 8.88
N VAL A 104 -9.95 -22.11 10.15
CA VAL A 104 -10.77 -22.71 11.21
C VAL A 104 -11.99 -21.82 11.44
N GLN A 105 -13.19 -22.37 11.25
CA GLN A 105 -14.41 -21.61 11.45
C GLN A 105 -14.76 -21.52 12.94
N ASN A 106 -14.99 -20.30 13.45
CA ASN A 106 -15.36 -20.07 14.84
C ASN A 106 -16.90 -20.11 15.01
N LEU A 107 -17.35 -21.01 15.88
CA LEU A 107 -18.77 -21.24 16.20
C LEU A 107 -19.07 -20.97 17.69
N SER A 108 -18.47 -19.93 18.28
CA SER A 108 -18.62 -19.55 19.68
C SER A 108 -20.08 -19.15 19.98
N VAL A 109 -20.56 -19.53 21.16
CA VAL A 109 -21.95 -19.34 21.62
C VAL A 109 -21.96 -18.77 23.02
N GLU A 110 -22.72 -17.71 23.23
CA GLU A 110 -23.13 -17.23 24.54
C GLU A 110 -24.56 -17.74 24.82
N VAL A 111 -24.71 -18.53 25.83
CA VAL A 111 -26.02 -19.02 26.31
C VAL A 111 -26.55 -18.00 27.31
N ALA A 112 -27.67 -17.35 27.01
CA ALA A 112 -28.30 -16.44 27.95
C ALA A 112 -28.98 -17.23 29.07
N SER A 113 -28.67 -16.93 30.31
CA SER A 113 -29.38 -17.51 31.48
C SER A 113 -30.84 -17.05 31.46
N GLY A 114 -31.72 -17.98 31.05
CA GLY A 114 -33.15 -17.79 31.10
C GLY A 114 -33.82 -17.48 29.75
N LYS A 115 -34.36 -18.50 29.13
CA LYS A 115 -35.07 -18.66 27.85
C LYS A 115 -34.13 -18.90 26.67
N ALA A 116 -34.48 -19.96 25.88
CA ALA A 116 -33.84 -20.20 24.58
C ALA A 116 -33.72 -18.88 23.81
N GLY A 117 -32.48 -18.38 23.74
CA GLY A 117 -32.23 -17.09 23.16
C GLY A 117 -32.65 -17.11 21.69
N SER A 118 -33.57 -16.25 21.35
CA SER A 118 -33.78 -15.87 19.96
C SER A 118 -32.43 -15.48 19.41
N GLY A 119 -32.00 -16.09 18.32
CA GLY A 119 -30.88 -15.56 17.51
C GLY A 119 -31.11 -14.07 17.24
N PRO A 120 -30.14 -13.40 16.66
CA PRO A 120 -30.25 -11.96 16.40
C PRO A 120 -31.64 -11.66 15.81
N SER A 121 -32.28 -10.61 16.33
CA SER A 121 -33.60 -10.20 15.87
C SER A 121 -33.64 -10.09 14.35
N PRO A 122 -34.79 -10.16 13.69
CA PRO A 122 -34.88 -9.94 12.24
C PRO A 122 -34.17 -8.66 11.81
N GLU A 123 -34.19 -7.59 12.61
CA GLU A 123 -33.52 -6.33 12.38
C GLU A 123 -31.99 -6.46 12.51
N GLU A 124 -31.50 -7.16 13.54
CA GLU A 124 -30.06 -7.45 13.71
C GLU A 124 -29.55 -8.38 12.61
N MET A 125 -30.34 -9.37 12.17
CA MET A 125 -30.00 -10.25 11.04
C MET A 125 -29.88 -9.47 9.73
N GLU A 126 -30.78 -8.53 9.47
CA GLU A 126 -30.70 -7.66 8.29
C GLU A 126 -29.49 -6.74 8.37
N LYS A 127 -29.17 -6.20 9.55
CA LYS A 127 -27.96 -5.40 9.78
C LYS A 127 -26.68 -6.21 9.51
N LEU A 128 -26.58 -7.41 10.05
CA LEU A 128 -25.45 -8.32 9.83
C LEU A 128 -25.31 -8.73 8.35
N LYS A 129 -26.43 -8.98 7.67
CA LYS A 129 -26.41 -9.25 6.21
C LYS A 129 -25.94 -8.04 5.43
N ALA A 130 -26.43 -6.85 5.77
CA ALA A 130 -26.02 -5.60 5.11
C ALA A 130 -24.52 -5.31 5.33
N GLU A 131 -24.01 -5.49 6.56
CA GLU A 131 -22.59 -5.34 6.88
C GLU A 131 -21.72 -6.36 6.13
N ARG A 132 -22.14 -7.62 6.07
CA ARG A 132 -21.47 -8.67 5.31
C ARG A 132 -21.44 -8.34 3.80
N GLN A 133 -22.59 -7.92 3.26
CA GLN A 133 -22.67 -7.53 1.85
C GLN A 133 -21.78 -6.33 1.55
N LYS A 134 -21.75 -5.33 2.46
CA LYS A 134 -20.84 -4.18 2.38
C LYS A 134 -19.37 -4.62 2.36
N GLY A 135 -19.00 -5.57 3.24
CA GLY A 135 -17.65 -6.13 3.29
C GLY A 135 -17.28 -6.90 2.01
N LEU A 136 -18.18 -7.74 1.49
CA LEU A 136 -17.96 -8.45 0.23
C LEU A 136 -17.79 -7.49 -0.96
N ASN A 137 -18.61 -6.44 -1.01
CA ASN A 137 -18.53 -5.41 -2.04
C ASN A 137 -17.20 -4.65 -1.96
N MET A 138 -16.75 -4.29 -0.74
CA MET A 138 -15.47 -3.62 -0.54
C MET A 138 -14.29 -4.48 -0.99
N ASN A 139 -14.26 -5.78 -0.67
CA ASN A 139 -13.20 -6.70 -1.12
C ASN A 139 -13.13 -6.78 -2.65
N THR A 140 -14.27 -6.78 -3.33
CA THR A 140 -14.34 -6.74 -4.80
C THR A 140 -13.74 -5.44 -5.33
N LEU A 141 -14.09 -4.29 -4.75
CA LEU A 141 -13.56 -2.99 -5.13
C LEU A 141 -12.05 -2.89 -4.88
N ILE A 142 -11.55 -3.42 -3.76
CA ILE A 142 -10.11 -3.47 -3.47
C ILE A 142 -9.37 -4.27 -4.55
N ASN A 143 -9.88 -5.43 -4.94
CA ASN A 143 -9.29 -6.26 -5.98
C ASN A 143 -9.30 -5.56 -7.35
N GLN A 144 -10.40 -4.90 -7.70
CA GLN A 144 -10.49 -4.10 -8.93
C GLN A 144 -9.50 -2.95 -8.95
N TYR A 145 -9.39 -2.21 -7.85
CA TYR A 145 -8.41 -1.13 -7.70
C TYR A 145 -6.97 -1.64 -7.86
N ASN A 146 -6.60 -2.71 -7.16
CA ASN A 146 -5.26 -3.27 -7.24
C ASN A 146 -4.92 -3.75 -8.67
N THR A 147 -5.87 -4.39 -9.35
CA THR A 147 -5.71 -4.84 -10.74
C THR A 147 -5.54 -3.64 -11.68
N ALA A 148 -6.37 -2.62 -11.54
CA ALA A 148 -6.29 -1.41 -12.36
C ALA A 148 -4.98 -0.65 -12.13
N GLN A 149 -4.51 -0.56 -10.88
CA GLN A 149 -3.25 0.07 -10.52
C GLN A 149 -2.06 -0.68 -11.11
N ALA A 150 -2.02 -2.01 -11.00
CA ALA A 150 -0.97 -2.85 -11.59
C ALA A 150 -0.91 -2.71 -13.12
N ALA A 151 -2.08 -2.60 -13.77
CA ALA A 151 -2.21 -2.35 -15.20
C ALA A 151 -1.97 -0.89 -15.60
N LYS A 152 -1.68 0.02 -14.66
CA LYS A 152 -1.60 1.48 -14.86
C LYS A 152 -2.84 2.09 -15.51
N ASN A 153 -3.99 1.45 -15.33
CA ASN A 153 -5.27 1.97 -15.79
C ASN A 153 -5.82 2.96 -14.74
N TRP A 154 -5.25 4.16 -14.75
CA TRP A 154 -5.52 5.19 -13.74
C TRP A 154 -6.99 5.62 -13.69
N GLN A 155 -7.68 5.59 -14.84
CA GLN A 155 -9.10 5.94 -14.89
C GLN A 155 -9.96 4.92 -14.15
N VAL A 156 -9.79 3.64 -14.43
CA VAL A 156 -10.52 2.57 -13.72
C VAL A 156 -10.18 2.58 -12.22
N ALA A 157 -8.89 2.80 -11.88
CA ALA A 157 -8.47 2.91 -10.48
C ALA A 157 -9.18 4.09 -9.77
N ALA A 158 -9.23 5.27 -10.40
CA ALA A 158 -9.92 6.44 -9.85
C ALA A 158 -11.43 6.22 -9.68
N ASP A 159 -12.09 5.62 -10.66
CA ASP A 159 -13.54 5.36 -10.60
C ASP A 159 -13.88 4.28 -9.55
N THR A 160 -13.00 3.29 -9.37
CA THR A 160 -13.13 2.30 -8.30
C THR A 160 -12.96 2.95 -6.92
N LEU A 161 -11.97 3.85 -6.77
CA LEU A 161 -11.78 4.60 -5.51
C LEU A 161 -12.98 5.47 -5.16
N LYS A 162 -13.64 6.12 -6.14
CA LYS A 162 -14.88 6.88 -5.91
C LYS A 162 -15.99 5.98 -5.34
N GLN A 163 -16.10 4.75 -5.84
CA GLN A 163 -17.05 3.76 -5.29
C GLN A 163 -16.66 3.35 -3.85
N MET A 164 -15.36 3.10 -3.59
CA MET A 164 -14.88 2.78 -2.24
C MET A 164 -15.17 3.93 -1.26
N ILE A 165 -14.96 5.18 -1.67
CA ILE A 165 -15.25 6.38 -0.88
C ILE A 165 -16.76 6.48 -0.58
N THR A 166 -17.63 6.10 -1.52
CA THR A 166 -19.08 6.07 -1.29
C THR A 166 -19.45 5.04 -0.21
N VAL A 167 -18.75 3.90 -0.16
CA VAL A 167 -18.97 2.85 0.86
C VAL A 167 -18.39 3.26 2.21
N GLU A 168 -17.21 3.87 2.24
CA GLU A 168 -16.48 4.30 3.45
C GLU A 168 -15.99 5.75 3.32
N PRO A 169 -16.87 6.75 3.47
CA PRO A 169 -16.55 8.15 3.20
C PRO A 169 -15.49 8.76 4.12
N ASN A 170 -15.33 8.20 5.32
CA ASN A 170 -14.38 8.69 6.32
C ASN A 170 -12.97 8.09 6.19
N ARG A 171 -12.76 7.18 5.25
CA ARG A 171 -11.45 6.57 4.98
C ARG A 171 -10.62 7.53 4.12
N TRP A 172 -9.86 8.37 4.77
CA TRP A 172 -9.01 9.36 4.11
C TRP A 172 -7.96 8.71 3.18
N GLU A 173 -7.54 7.47 3.44
CA GLU A 173 -6.59 6.73 2.60
C GLU A 173 -7.12 6.53 1.17
N TYR A 174 -8.42 6.31 1.01
CA TYR A 174 -9.02 6.18 -0.32
C TYR A 174 -9.06 7.52 -1.06
N GLN A 175 -9.30 8.61 -0.33
CA GLN A 175 -9.29 9.95 -0.92
C GLN A 175 -7.86 10.39 -1.29
N GLN A 176 -6.83 10.05 -0.46
CA GLN A 176 -5.43 10.23 -0.81
C GLN A 176 -5.08 9.47 -2.10
N ALA A 177 -5.46 8.19 -2.18
CA ALA A 177 -5.23 7.38 -3.37
C ALA A 177 -5.92 7.98 -4.61
N LEU A 178 -7.13 8.55 -4.46
CA LEU A 178 -7.84 9.22 -5.56
C LEU A 178 -7.06 10.44 -6.06
N GLY A 179 -6.53 11.29 -5.18
CA GLY A 179 -5.67 12.42 -5.55
C GLY A 179 -4.44 11.96 -6.34
N ASN A 180 -3.82 10.84 -5.94
CA ASN A 180 -2.70 10.26 -6.68
C ASN A 180 -3.12 9.79 -8.09
N MET A 181 -4.30 9.17 -8.23
CA MET A 181 -4.80 8.74 -9.56
C MET A 181 -5.14 9.94 -10.44
N GLN A 182 -5.74 10.99 -9.90
CA GLN A 182 -6.00 12.24 -10.60
C GLN A 182 -4.70 12.88 -11.10
N SER A 183 -3.66 12.92 -10.27
CA SER A 183 -2.33 13.39 -10.68
C SER A 183 -1.74 12.56 -11.83
N ASN A 184 -1.88 11.23 -11.79
CA ASN A 184 -1.41 10.34 -12.86
C ASN A 184 -2.21 10.51 -14.17
N LEU A 185 -3.47 10.95 -14.08
CA LEU A 185 -4.33 11.29 -15.22
C LEU A 185 -4.07 12.70 -15.77
N GLY A 186 -3.20 13.49 -15.14
CA GLY A 186 -2.98 14.89 -15.49
C GLY A 186 -4.08 15.84 -15.02
N GLN A 187 -5.00 15.39 -14.19
CA GLN A 187 -6.09 16.17 -13.59
C GLN A 187 -5.58 16.90 -12.36
N TYR A 188 -4.67 17.84 -12.54
CA TYR A 188 -3.91 18.44 -11.44
C TYR A 188 -4.77 19.36 -10.55
N ASP A 189 -5.73 20.08 -11.11
CA ASP A 189 -6.64 20.93 -10.33
C ASP A 189 -7.53 20.07 -9.42
N GLU A 190 -8.05 18.96 -9.93
CA GLU A 190 -8.84 18.01 -9.13
C GLU A 190 -7.99 17.32 -8.07
N ALA A 191 -6.73 16.99 -8.41
CA ALA A 191 -5.81 16.39 -7.46
C ALA A 191 -5.52 17.33 -6.28
N VAL A 192 -5.24 18.61 -6.56
CA VAL A 192 -5.07 19.64 -5.53
C VAL A 192 -6.31 19.75 -4.65
N ALA A 193 -7.49 19.92 -5.25
CA ALA A 193 -8.74 20.01 -4.48
C ALA A 193 -9.00 18.78 -3.61
N THR A 194 -8.59 17.59 -4.09
CA THR A 194 -8.70 16.34 -3.33
C THR A 194 -7.73 16.36 -2.14
N TYR A 195 -6.45 16.77 -2.33
CA TYR A 195 -5.47 16.84 -1.25
C TYR A 195 -5.87 17.88 -0.20
N GLU A 196 -6.26 19.10 -0.61
CA GLU A 196 -6.73 20.15 0.30
C GLU A 196 -7.89 19.67 1.20
N LYS A 197 -8.78 18.85 0.64
CA LYS A 197 -9.90 18.27 1.39
C LYS A 197 -9.47 17.16 2.34
N VAL A 198 -8.54 16.29 1.93
CA VAL A 198 -8.22 15.06 2.68
C VAL A 198 -7.15 15.28 3.75
N ILE A 199 -6.26 16.25 3.60
CA ILE A 199 -5.22 16.56 4.58
C ILE A 199 -5.82 16.83 5.97
N PRO A 200 -6.83 17.72 6.15
CA PRO A 200 -7.45 17.94 7.46
C PRO A 200 -8.14 16.68 8.03
N LEU A 201 -8.67 15.81 7.17
CA LEU A 201 -9.28 14.54 7.62
C LEU A 201 -8.23 13.58 8.19
N ALA A 202 -7.07 13.48 7.54
CA ALA A 202 -5.96 12.65 8.03
C ALA A 202 -5.37 13.20 9.34
N GLU A 203 -5.23 14.53 9.47
CA GLU A 203 -4.77 15.17 10.69
C GLU A 203 -5.74 14.97 11.87
N ASN A 204 -7.05 14.96 11.62
CA ASN A 204 -8.06 14.73 12.63
C ASN A 204 -8.25 13.27 12.98
N ALA A 205 -7.92 12.33 12.09
CA ALA A 205 -8.11 10.90 12.32
C ALA A 205 -7.44 10.43 13.62
N THR A 206 -6.25 10.95 13.95
CA THR A 206 -5.53 10.61 15.18
C THR A 206 -6.16 11.14 16.45
N LYS A 207 -7.04 12.14 16.34
CA LYS A 207 -7.76 12.72 17.47
C LYS A 207 -9.07 12.00 17.74
N THR A 208 -9.65 11.40 16.71
CA THR A 208 -10.99 10.79 16.76
C THR A 208 -10.98 9.27 16.85
N ASP A 209 -9.92 8.61 16.36
CA ASP A 209 -9.74 7.16 16.44
C ASP A 209 -8.56 6.81 17.38
N PRO A 210 -8.83 6.24 18.56
CA PRO A 210 -7.77 5.81 19.49
C PRO A 210 -6.83 4.72 18.92
N LYS A 211 -7.21 4.07 17.81
CA LYS A 211 -6.40 3.04 17.13
C LYS A 211 -5.57 3.63 16.00
N ALA A 212 -5.77 4.89 15.64
CA ALA A 212 -4.98 5.56 14.61
C ALA A 212 -3.54 5.73 15.09
N ASP A 213 -2.60 5.43 14.21
CA ASP A 213 -1.18 5.68 14.44
C ASP A 213 -0.84 7.13 14.05
N PRO A 214 -0.48 8.00 15.03
CA PRO A 214 -0.17 9.39 14.76
C PRO A 214 1.04 9.58 13.84
N ALA A 215 2.04 8.71 13.95
CA ALA A 215 3.25 8.78 13.10
C ALA A 215 2.91 8.47 11.65
N LYS A 216 2.08 7.45 11.43
CA LYS A 216 1.59 7.06 10.10
C LYS A 216 0.74 8.16 9.47
N ALA A 217 -0.17 8.76 10.21
CA ALA A 217 -1.01 9.85 9.72
C ALA A 217 -0.15 11.08 9.36
N LYS A 218 0.80 11.45 10.22
CA LYS A 218 1.74 12.54 9.97
C LYS A 218 2.57 12.32 8.71
N ALA A 219 3.11 11.11 8.52
CA ALA A 219 3.86 10.75 7.32
C ALA A 219 2.98 10.80 6.05
N ALA A 220 1.73 10.35 6.15
CA ALA A 220 0.78 10.43 5.04
C ALA A 220 0.44 11.88 4.67
N VAL A 221 0.26 12.76 5.65
CA VAL A 221 0.05 14.20 5.42
C VAL A 221 1.27 14.82 4.73
N ALA A 222 2.48 14.51 5.17
CA ALA A 222 3.70 14.98 4.51
C ALA A 222 3.79 14.52 3.04
N GLN A 223 3.41 13.28 2.78
CA GLN A 223 3.36 12.73 1.42
C GLN A 223 2.29 13.42 0.56
N MET A 224 1.09 13.66 1.11
CA MET A 224 0.02 14.38 0.40
C MET A 224 0.43 15.80 0.06
N LEU A 225 1.04 16.54 1.00
CA LEU A 225 1.57 17.88 0.76
C LEU A 225 2.67 17.88 -0.33
N SER A 226 3.53 16.87 -0.36
CA SER A 226 4.53 16.72 -1.43
C SER A 226 3.87 16.45 -2.79
N SER A 227 2.83 15.63 -2.82
CA SER A 227 2.07 15.33 -4.04
C SER A 227 1.29 16.55 -4.54
N GLU A 228 0.69 17.30 -3.62
CA GLU A 228 0.02 18.59 -3.89
C GLU A 228 1.00 19.61 -4.47
N GLY A 229 2.19 19.75 -3.88
CA GLY A 229 3.26 20.59 -4.41
C GLY A 229 3.66 20.20 -5.83
N ASN A 230 3.78 18.92 -6.11
CA ASN A 230 4.04 18.44 -7.48
C ASN A 230 2.90 18.77 -8.45
N ALA A 231 1.64 18.68 -8.01
CA ALA A 231 0.49 19.09 -8.82
C ALA A 231 0.53 20.60 -9.10
N TYR A 232 0.82 21.44 -8.10
CA TYR A 232 1.01 22.88 -8.30
C TYR A 232 2.16 23.20 -9.29
N LEU A 233 3.26 22.46 -9.30
CA LEU A 233 4.31 22.62 -10.30
C LEU A 233 3.79 22.36 -11.72
N LYS A 234 2.96 21.33 -11.89
CA LYS A 234 2.34 21.04 -13.20
C LYS A 234 1.37 22.13 -13.65
N LEU A 235 0.74 22.81 -12.70
CA LEU A 235 -0.11 23.99 -12.92
C LEU A 235 0.70 25.29 -13.05
N LYS A 236 2.05 25.24 -12.98
CA LYS A 236 2.95 26.40 -12.98
C LYS A 236 2.73 27.38 -11.83
N GLN A 237 2.17 26.90 -10.71
CA GLN A 237 1.93 27.66 -9.48
C GLN A 237 3.09 27.43 -8.50
N ASN A 238 4.29 27.93 -8.87
CA ASN A 238 5.54 27.62 -8.16
C ASN A 238 5.52 28.05 -6.68
N ASP A 239 4.92 29.20 -6.35
CA ASP A 239 4.88 29.69 -4.98
C ASP A 239 4.05 28.75 -4.08
N LYS A 240 2.89 28.29 -4.58
CA LYS A 240 2.05 27.32 -3.84
C LYS A 240 2.75 25.96 -3.72
N ALA A 241 3.49 25.54 -4.74
CA ALA A 241 4.27 24.31 -4.68
C ALA A 241 5.33 24.39 -3.56
N ILE A 242 6.06 25.50 -3.48
CA ILE A 242 7.08 25.74 -2.45
C ILE A 242 6.44 25.76 -1.05
N GLU A 243 5.26 26.40 -0.89
CA GLU A 243 4.53 26.39 0.37
C GLU A 243 4.16 24.96 0.80
N ALA A 244 3.60 24.16 -0.12
CA ALA A 244 3.25 22.77 0.14
C ALA A 244 4.48 21.92 0.51
N PHE A 245 5.59 22.06 -0.21
CA PHE A 245 6.85 21.36 0.12
C PHE A 245 7.44 21.79 1.47
N ASN A 246 7.37 23.09 1.82
CA ASN A 246 7.80 23.56 3.13
C ASN A 246 6.97 22.91 4.26
N LYS A 247 5.64 22.86 4.10
CA LYS A 247 4.76 22.16 5.07
C LYS A 247 5.13 20.67 5.14
N ALA A 248 5.34 20.02 4.00
CA ALA A 248 5.76 18.62 3.96
C ALA A 248 7.07 18.40 4.73
N ALA A 249 8.08 19.25 4.51
CA ALA A 249 9.38 19.16 5.17
C ALA A 249 9.31 19.31 6.69
N THR A 250 8.33 20.03 7.23
CA THR A 250 8.16 20.15 8.69
C THR A 250 7.54 18.90 9.33
N LEU A 251 6.86 18.11 8.55
CA LEU A 251 6.14 16.91 9.01
C LEU A 251 6.91 15.62 8.74
N ASP A 252 7.73 15.58 7.69
CA ASP A 252 8.48 14.39 7.28
C ASP A 252 9.72 14.21 8.17
N PRO A 253 9.91 13.06 8.82
CA PRO A 253 11.15 12.77 9.53
C PRO A 253 12.38 12.69 8.60
N ASN A 254 12.16 12.50 7.28
CA ASN A 254 13.19 12.47 6.24
C ASN A 254 12.93 13.51 5.15
N PRO A 255 13.08 14.82 5.45
CA PRO A 255 12.59 15.90 4.59
C PRO A 255 13.43 16.16 3.33
N GLY A 256 14.45 15.32 3.05
CA GLY A 256 15.39 15.51 1.93
C GLY A 256 14.69 15.68 0.58
N SER A 257 13.64 14.92 0.30
CA SER A 257 12.89 15.04 -0.95
C SER A 257 12.10 16.35 -1.04
N ALA A 258 11.48 16.80 0.05
CA ALA A 258 10.75 18.06 0.07
C ALA A 258 11.72 19.26 -0.13
N TYR A 259 12.84 19.29 0.58
CA TYR A 259 13.86 20.33 0.37
C TYR A 259 14.46 20.30 -1.03
N PHE A 260 14.67 19.10 -1.59
CA PHE A 260 15.14 18.99 -2.98
C PHE A 260 14.11 19.57 -3.96
N ASN A 261 12.82 19.29 -3.78
CA ASN A 261 11.78 19.86 -4.63
C ASN A 261 11.75 21.39 -4.55
N ILE A 262 11.96 21.98 -3.36
CA ILE A 262 12.11 23.43 -3.20
C ILE A 262 13.34 23.94 -3.95
N CYS A 263 14.51 23.29 -3.75
CA CYS A 263 15.77 23.61 -4.43
C CYS A 263 15.58 23.63 -5.95
N ALA A 264 15.05 22.53 -6.52
CA ALA A 264 14.83 22.39 -7.96
C ALA A 264 13.80 23.42 -8.49
N THR A 265 12.74 23.68 -7.74
CA THR A 265 11.71 24.66 -8.14
C THR A 265 12.30 26.07 -8.20
N GLN A 266 13.03 26.48 -7.18
CA GLN A 266 13.70 27.78 -7.13
C GLN A 266 14.77 27.92 -8.21
N TYR A 267 15.56 26.87 -8.44
CA TYR A 267 16.54 26.82 -9.52
C TYR A 267 15.89 27.00 -10.89
N ASN A 268 14.86 26.24 -11.19
CA ASN A 268 14.13 26.31 -12.46
C ASN A 268 13.38 27.64 -12.65
N SER A 269 13.06 28.34 -11.56
CA SER A 269 12.49 29.69 -11.58
C SER A 269 13.53 30.79 -11.70
N GLY A 270 14.82 30.44 -11.76
CA GLY A 270 15.94 31.42 -11.84
C GLY A 270 16.21 32.12 -10.51
N ASN A 271 15.64 31.70 -9.40
CA ASN A 271 15.82 32.30 -8.08
C ASN A 271 17.00 31.65 -7.34
N ALA A 272 18.22 31.96 -7.80
CA ALA A 272 19.45 31.39 -7.24
C ALA A 272 19.59 31.63 -5.72
N GLN A 273 19.19 32.82 -5.25
CA GLN A 273 19.32 33.22 -3.85
C GLN A 273 18.50 32.33 -2.92
N ALA A 274 17.32 31.90 -3.35
CA ALA A 274 16.46 31.00 -2.58
C ALA A 274 16.79 29.52 -2.83
N ALA A 275 17.29 29.18 -4.02
CA ALA A 275 17.63 27.82 -4.41
C ALA A 275 18.81 27.26 -3.58
N LEU A 276 19.89 28.03 -3.44
CA LEU A 276 21.13 27.57 -2.80
C LEU A 276 20.90 27.06 -1.35
N PRO A 277 20.27 27.83 -0.45
CA PRO A 277 19.99 27.33 0.92
C PRO A 277 19.02 26.15 0.94
N ALA A 278 18.10 26.03 -0.03
CA ALA A 278 17.22 24.88 -0.13
C ALA A 278 17.98 23.62 -0.56
N CYS A 279 18.93 23.74 -1.49
CA CYS A 279 19.82 22.66 -1.88
C CYS A 279 20.71 22.19 -0.72
N ASP A 280 21.23 23.14 0.08
CA ASP A 280 22.01 22.80 1.27
C ASP A 280 21.19 22.01 2.30
N LYS A 281 19.92 22.38 2.54
CA LYS A 281 19.01 21.62 3.38
C LYS A 281 18.73 20.23 2.81
N ALA A 282 18.54 20.12 1.48
CA ALA A 282 18.32 18.83 0.82
C ALA A 282 19.52 17.90 1.00
N ILE A 283 20.75 18.43 0.80
CA ILE A 283 22.01 17.69 0.98
C ILE A 283 22.22 17.27 2.43
N ALA A 284 21.92 18.17 3.39
CA ALA A 284 22.04 17.86 4.81
C ALA A 284 21.07 16.74 5.25
N ALA A 285 19.87 16.71 4.69
CA ALA A 285 18.86 15.69 4.98
C ALA A 285 19.06 14.38 4.19
N ASP A 286 19.61 14.46 2.98
CA ASP A 286 19.92 13.30 2.11
C ASP A 286 21.26 13.53 1.39
N PRO A 287 22.39 13.15 2.01
CA PRO A 287 23.73 13.32 1.42
C PRO A 287 23.99 12.51 0.16
N ASN A 288 23.08 11.56 -0.19
CA ASN A 288 23.24 10.74 -1.40
C ASN A 288 22.43 11.25 -2.59
N ARG A 289 21.80 12.41 -2.48
CA ARG A 289 20.99 13.00 -3.55
C ARG A 289 21.87 13.75 -4.55
N ALA A 290 22.33 13.03 -5.57
CA ALA A 290 23.24 13.57 -6.59
C ALA A 290 22.74 14.88 -7.22
N ASP A 291 21.46 14.95 -7.62
CA ASP A 291 20.91 16.11 -8.32
C ASP A 291 20.94 17.39 -7.46
N ALA A 292 20.90 17.29 -6.13
CA ALA A 292 21.05 18.47 -5.27
C ALA A 292 22.47 19.06 -5.35
N TYR A 293 23.49 18.21 -5.46
CA TYR A 293 24.87 18.66 -5.66
C TYR A 293 25.09 19.25 -7.05
N PHE A 294 24.47 18.68 -8.08
CA PHE A 294 24.49 19.26 -9.43
C PHE A 294 23.90 20.67 -9.42
N ILE A 295 22.70 20.86 -8.85
CA ILE A 295 22.05 22.18 -8.79
C ILE A 295 22.94 23.16 -7.99
N LYS A 296 23.43 22.72 -6.81
CA LYS A 296 24.32 23.55 -5.97
C LYS A 296 25.58 23.98 -6.76
N GLY A 297 26.25 23.02 -7.39
CA GLY A 297 27.45 23.34 -8.21
C GLY A 297 27.14 24.28 -9.36
N SER A 298 26.02 24.09 -10.05
CA SER A 298 25.58 24.96 -11.15
C SER A 298 25.25 26.38 -10.69
N LEU A 299 24.60 26.53 -9.52
CA LEU A 299 24.29 27.85 -8.92
C LEU A 299 25.58 28.59 -8.58
N LEU A 300 26.50 27.92 -7.86
CA LEU A 300 27.79 28.52 -7.49
C LEU A 300 28.64 28.86 -8.74
N MET A 301 28.54 28.03 -9.77
CA MET A 301 29.21 28.30 -11.06
C MET A 301 28.72 29.60 -11.70
N GLY A 302 27.43 29.93 -11.55
CA GLY A 302 26.83 31.19 -12.03
C GLY A 302 27.41 32.44 -11.36
N ASP A 303 27.94 32.32 -10.14
CA ASP A 303 28.55 33.42 -9.38
C ASP A 303 30.08 33.53 -9.61
N SER A 304 30.63 32.74 -10.55
CA SER A 304 32.08 32.78 -10.88
C SER A 304 32.47 34.11 -11.46
N LYS A 305 33.71 34.55 -11.15
CA LYS A 305 34.30 35.81 -11.63
C LYS A 305 35.53 35.54 -12.48
N GLN A 306 35.81 36.42 -13.41
CA GLN A 306 37.06 36.36 -14.19
C GLN A 306 38.23 36.79 -13.31
N GLY A 307 39.18 35.89 -13.10
CA GLY A 307 40.40 36.15 -12.37
C GLY A 307 41.40 37.02 -13.19
N LYS A 308 42.45 37.50 -12.53
CA LYS A 308 43.47 38.37 -13.15
C LYS A 308 44.28 37.67 -14.25
N ASP A 309 44.32 36.33 -14.21
CA ASP A 309 44.98 35.48 -15.20
C ASP A 309 44.06 35.08 -16.36
N GLY A 310 42.85 35.63 -16.42
CA GLY A 310 41.85 35.33 -17.44
C GLY A 310 41.08 34.02 -17.21
N LYS A 311 41.39 33.28 -16.16
CA LYS A 311 40.65 32.07 -15.77
C LYS A 311 39.41 32.41 -14.96
N LEU A 312 38.47 31.49 -14.94
CA LEU A 312 37.26 31.64 -14.13
C LEU A 312 37.54 31.17 -12.69
N GLU A 313 37.36 32.09 -11.75
CA GLU A 313 37.42 31.79 -10.31
C GLU A 313 35.99 31.50 -9.79
N ALA A 314 35.72 30.25 -9.50
CA ALA A 314 34.44 29.83 -8.93
C ALA A 314 34.46 29.99 -7.41
N PRO A 315 33.30 30.29 -6.78
CA PRO A 315 33.16 30.31 -5.34
C PRO A 315 33.60 29.01 -4.68
N ALA A 316 34.02 29.09 -3.40
CA ALA A 316 34.31 27.91 -2.60
C ALA A 316 33.10 26.95 -2.54
N GLY A 317 33.37 25.65 -2.59
CA GLY A 317 32.34 24.62 -2.61
C GLY A 317 31.84 24.23 -4.00
N THR A 318 32.20 24.97 -5.06
CA THR A 318 31.76 24.63 -6.43
C THR A 318 32.35 23.30 -6.88
N ALA A 319 33.68 23.14 -6.82
CA ALA A 319 34.35 21.93 -7.25
C ALA A 319 33.95 20.71 -6.39
N GLU A 320 33.82 20.91 -5.09
CA GLU A 320 33.36 19.86 -4.15
C GLU A 320 31.94 19.34 -4.50
N ALA A 321 31.00 20.26 -4.75
CA ALA A 321 29.65 19.87 -5.13
C ALA A 321 29.64 19.13 -6.47
N LEU A 322 30.35 19.62 -7.48
CA LEU A 322 30.42 18.99 -8.79
C LEU A 322 31.10 17.61 -8.73
N ASN A 323 32.19 17.47 -7.98
CA ASN A 323 32.88 16.19 -7.77
C ASN A 323 31.96 15.20 -6.99
N LYS A 324 31.23 15.69 -6.02
CA LYS A 324 30.28 14.83 -5.26
C LYS A 324 29.15 14.32 -6.14
N TYR A 325 28.65 15.13 -7.07
CA TYR A 325 27.72 14.65 -8.09
C TYR A 325 28.32 13.48 -8.89
N LEU A 326 29.55 13.61 -9.40
CA LEU A 326 30.21 12.56 -10.18
C LEU A 326 30.52 11.31 -9.36
N GLU A 327 30.77 11.45 -8.05
CA GLU A 327 30.93 10.32 -7.16
C GLU A 327 29.62 9.52 -7.02
N LEU A 328 28.49 10.21 -6.86
CA LEU A 328 27.17 9.60 -6.65
C LEU A 328 26.52 9.13 -7.96
N ALA A 329 26.73 9.85 -9.05
CA ALA A 329 26.12 9.59 -10.35
C ALA A 329 27.13 9.76 -11.51
N PRO A 330 28.17 8.88 -11.58
CA PRO A 330 29.26 9.02 -12.57
C PRO A 330 28.79 8.92 -14.01
N ASP A 331 27.72 8.18 -14.28
CA ASP A 331 27.06 8.01 -15.58
C ASP A 331 25.67 8.69 -15.59
N GLY A 332 25.43 9.61 -14.66
CA GLY A 332 24.16 10.34 -14.54
C GLY A 332 23.93 11.32 -15.70
N PRO A 333 22.71 11.83 -15.84
CA PRO A 333 22.32 12.67 -16.99
C PRO A 333 23.18 13.95 -17.11
N HIS A 334 23.71 14.45 -16.01
CA HIS A 334 24.57 15.68 -15.98
C HIS A 334 26.06 15.39 -15.87
N ALA A 335 26.50 14.12 -15.96
CA ALA A 335 27.90 13.77 -15.73
C ALA A 335 28.87 14.49 -16.72
N ASN A 336 28.49 14.61 -17.99
CA ASN A 336 29.30 15.31 -18.99
C ASN A 336 29.31 16.82 -18.74
N ASP A 337 28.17 17.41 -18.39
CA ASP A 337 28.08 18.84 -18.09
C ASP A 337 28.96 19.20 -16.89
N VAL A 338 28.91 18.37 -15.85
CA VAL A 338 29.71 18.53 -14.63
C VAL A 338 31.23 18.44 -14.93
N LYS A 339 31.66 17.48 -15.76
CA LYS A 339 33.07 17.37 -16.20
C LYS A 339 33.52 18.62 -16.96
N GLN A 340 32.64 19.18 -17.80
CA GLN A 340 32.94 20.44 -18.52
C GLN A 340 33.00 21.62 -17.54
N MET A 341 32.08 21.73 -16.58
CA MET A 341 32.10 22.78 -15.56
C MET A 341 33.41 22.75 -14.75
N LEU A 342 33.83 21.55 -14.28
CA LEU A 342 35.10 21.38 -13.57
C LEU A 342 36.28 21.80 -14.42
N ALA A 343 36.35 21.41 -15.70
CA ALA A 343 37.40 21.80 -16.61
C ALA A 343 37.44 23.35 -16.84
N PHE A 344 36.28 23.97 -16.88
CA PHE A 344 36.14 25.41 -17.12
C PHE A 344 36.72 26.26 -15.97
N ILE A 345 36.59 25.78 -14.72
CA ILE A 345 37.19 26.40 -13.54
C ILE A 345 38.62 25.89 -13.25
N GLY A 346 39.18 25.04 -14.10
CA GLY A 346 40.48 24.44 -13.91
C GLY A 346 40.60 23.46 -12.77
N ALA A 347 39.48 22.95 -12.27
CA ALA A 347 39.42 21.95 -11.23
C ALA A 347 39.61 20.54 -11.80
N LYS A 348 40.23 19.66 -11.01
CA LYS A 348 40.39 18.25 -11.39
C LYS A 348 39.11 17.49 -11.06
N VAL A 349 38.83 16.44 -11.84
CA VAL A 349 37.81 15.44 -11.48
C VAL A 349 38.39 14.55 -10.38
N GLU A 350 37.87 14.70 -9.17
CA GLU A 350 38.30 13.96 -7.98
C GLU A 350 37.14 13.05 -7.53
N THR A 351 37.12 11.84 -8.06
CA THR A 351 36.11 10.82 -7.64
C THR A 351 36.80 9.54 -7.26
N THR A 352 36.27 8.87 -6.26
CA THR A 352 36.68 7.49 -5.88
C THR A 352 36.17 6.45 -6.86
N TYR A 353 35.29 6.83 -7.76
CA TYR A 353 34.70 5.96 -8.78
C TYR A 353 35.72 5.59 -9.86
N LYS A 354 35.98 4.29 -9.99
CA LYS A 354 36.77 3.74 -11.10
C LYS A 354 35.82 3.34 -12.23
N GLU A 355 35.88 4.04 -13.37
CA GLU A 355 35.15 3.64 -14.56
C GLU A 355 35.32 2.13 -14.84
N LYS A 356 34.22 1.36 -14.90
CA LYS A 356 34.29 0.01 -15.45
C LYS A 356 34.60 0.11 -16.92
N LYS A 357 35.83 -0.23 -17.31
CA LYS A 357 36.19 -0.36 -18.74
C LYS A 357 35.18 -1.30 -19.38
N LYS A 358 34.37 -0.76 -20.29
CA LYS A 358 33.54 -1.59 -21.18
C LYS A 358 34.45 -2.55 -21.92
N LYS A 359 34.33 -3.85 -21.65
CA LYS A 359 34.95 -4.92 -22.46
C LYS A 359 34.14 -5.12 -23.73
#